data_76237a74192d34702bd3290922c3bee4
#
_entry.id   76237a74192d34702bd3290922c3bee4
#
_cell.length_a   1.000
_cell.length_b   1.000
_cell.length_c   1.000
_cell.angle_alpha   90.00
_cell.angle_beta   90.00
_cell.angle_gamma   90.00
#
_symmetry.space_group_name_H-M   'P 1'
#
loop_
_entity.id
_entity.type
_entity.pdbx_description
1 polymer ?
#
loop_
_entity_poly.entity_id
_entity_poly.type
_entity_poly.pdbx_seq_one_letter_code
_entity_poly.pdbx_strand_id
1 'polypeptide(L)'
;SLVGTFIEEVARLTGPQRLFRIATRDVEIDGASIRKGEWVALFFGSANHDPDVFPDPGRLDLDRPNIRQHMAFGHGLHFCLGAPLARLEVFAVVNAVLDHYSVIALSDEPARRQTASLLTNGFTRLPLRLAR
;
A
#
# COMPACT_ATOMS: atom_id res chain seq x y z
N SER A 1 6.83 -15.02 -9.82
CA SER A 1 7.51 -15.56 -8.63
C SER A 1 6.72 -15.20 -7.39
N LEU A 2 6.77 -16.00 -6.34
CA LEU A 2 6.10 -15.71 -5.07
C LEU A 2 6.51 -14.35 -4.49
N VAL A 3 7.78 -13.97 -4.62
CA VAL A 3 8.26 -12.65 -4.18
C VAL A 3 7.54 -11.52 -4.93
N GLY A 4 7.34 -11.66 -6.22
CA GLY A 4 6.61 -10.65 -7.00
C GLY A 4 5.17 -10.48 -6.53
N THR A 5 4.44 -11.57 -6.31
CA THR A 5 3.06 -11.53 -5.79
C THR A 5 3.02 -10.99 -4.36
N PHE A 6 3.98 -11.36 -3.52
CA PHE A 6 4.13 -10.84 -2.16
C PHE A 6 4.27 -9.32 -2.16
N ILE A 7 5.08 -8.75 -3.05
CA ILE A 7 5.27 -7.30 -3.18
C ILE A 7 3.95 -6.59 -3.50
N GLU A 8 3.18 -7.10 -4.46
CA GLU A 8 1.89 -6.51 -4.82
C GLU A 8 0.90 -6.60 -3.65
N GLU A 9 0.83 -7.73 -2.97
CA GLU A 9 -0.09 -7.92 -1.84
C GLU A 9 0.29 -7.06 -0.63
N VAL A 10 1.58 -6.91 -0.33
CA VAL A 10 2.05 -5.98 0.69
C VAL A 10 1.73 -4.53 0.31
N ALA A 11 1.94 -4.13 -0.95
CA ALA A 11 1.60 -2.80 -1.43
C ALA A 11 0.09 -2.53 -1.28
N ARG A 12 -0.77 -3.52 -1.60
CA ARG A 12 -2.21 -3.45 -1.38
C ARG A 12 -2.55 -3.25 0.10
N LEU A 13 -2.06 -4.13 0.96
CA LEU A 13 -2.37 -4.15 2.39
C LEU A 13 -1.88 -2.90 3.13
N THR A 14 -0.72 -2.36 2.75
CA THR A 14 -0.13 -1.22 3.48
C THR A 14 -0.70 0.12 3.05
N GLY A 15 -1.15 0.27 1.80
CA GLY A 15 -1.69 1.50 1.26
C GLY A 15 -0.84 2.73 1.62
N PRO A 16 0.43 2.81 1.20
CA PRO A 16 1.43 3.67 1.85
C PRO A 16 1.16 5.16 1.68
N GLN A 17 0.29 5.56 0.76
CA GLN A 17 0.07 6.97 0.45
C GLN A 17 -1.40 7.39 0.49
N ARG A 18 -1.60 8.67 0.81
CA ARG A 18 -2.86 9.40 0.69
C ARG A 18 -2.59 10.64 -0.14
N LEU A 19 -3.50 10.95 -1.03
CA LEU A 19 -3.39 12.12 -1.91
C LEU A 19 -4.62 13.01 -1.76
N PHE A 20 -4.46 14.28 -2.14
CA PHE A 20 -5.55 15.23 -2.12
C PHE A 20 -5.81 15.77 -3.52
N ARG A 21 -7.07 16.14 -3.76
CA ARG A 21 -7.55 16.82 -4.96
C ARG A 21 -8.44 17.98 -4.56
N ILE A 22 -8.63 18.90 -5.48
CA ILE A 22 -9.61 19.97 -5.36
C ILE A 22 -10.65 19.74 -6.44
N ALA A 23 -11.91 19.72 -6.06
CA ALA A 23 -13.01 19.56 -7.02
C ALA A 23 -13.05 20.76 -7.96
N THR A 24 -13.02 20.52 -9.27
CA THR A 24 -13.06 21.58 -10.30
C THR A 24 -14.49 21.97 -10.70
N ARG A 25 -15.47 21.17 -10.30
CA ARG A 25 -16.91 21.37 -10.51
C ARG A 25 -17.68 20.65 -9.41
N ASP A 26 -18.96 20.95 -9.29
CA ASP A 26 -19.85 20.17 -8.43
C ASP A 26 -20.00 18.75 -9.00
N VAL A 27 -19.91 17.75 -8.14
CA VAL A 27 -20.10 16.33 -8.48
C VAL A 27 -20.87 15.63 -7.38
N GLU A 28 -21.57 14.57 -7.75
CA GLU A 28 -22.20 13.65 -6.82
C GLU A 28 -21.58 12.26 -6.98
N ILE A 29 -21.18 11.63 -5.87
CA ILE A 29 -20.60 10.28 -5.84
C ILE A 29 -21.30 9.51 -4.71
N ASP A 30 -21.99 8.43 -5.07
CA ASP A 30 -22.73 7.58 -4.12
C ASP A 30 -23.65 8.36 -3.15
N GLY A 31 -24.37 9.37 -3.68
CA GLY A 31 -25.26 10.22 -2.89
C GLY A 31 -24.56 11.30 -2.07
N ALA A 32 -23.24 11.39 -2.09
CA ALA A 32 -22.47 12.45 -1.46
C ALA A 32 -22.21 13.59 -2.46
N SER A 33 -22.65 14.81 -2.12
CA SER A 33 -22.38 16.00 -2.94
C SER A 33 -21.03 16.61 -2.58
N ILE A 34 -20.19 16.82 -3.59
CA ILE A 34 -18.91 17.51 -3.48
C ILE A 34 -19.00 18.78 -4.31
N ARG A 35 -18.78 19.94 -3.69
CA ARG A 35 -18.86 21.23 -4.37
C ARG A 35 -17.53 21.63 -4.99
N LYS A 36 -17.59 22.43 -6.04
CA LYS A 36 -16.40 23.05 -6.62
C LYS A 36 -15.58 23.79 -5.57
N GLY A 37 -14.28 23.53 -5.55
CA GLY A 37 -13.32 24.12 -4.61
C GLY A 37 -13.11 23.29 -3.33
N GLU A 38 -13.92 22.28 -3.06
CA GLU A 38 -13.72 21.42 -1.89
C GLU A 38 -12.52 20.50 -2.05
N TRP A 39 -11.89 20.23 -0.93
CA TRP A 39 -10.78 19.27 -0.84
C TRP A 39 -11.31 17.84 -0.75
N VAL A 40 -10.76 16.98 -1.58
CA VAL A 40 -11.08 15.55 -1.62
C VAL A 40 -9.85 14.76 -1.23
N ALA A 41 -9.93 13.99 -0.15
CA ALA A 41 -8.87 13.09 0.27
C ALA A 41 -9.06 11.71 -0.37
N LEU A 42 -8.03 11.22 -1.06
CA LEU A 42 -8.00 9.90 -1.69
C LEU A 42 -7.26 8.92 -0.78
N PHE A 43 -7.99 8.00 -0.17
CA PHE A 43 -7.46 6.97 0.72
C PHE A 43 -7.27 5.66 -0.04
N PHE A 44 -6.17 5.50 -0.77
CA PHE A 44 -5.88 4.29 -1.56
C PHE A 44 -5.83 3.02 -0.69
N GLY A 45 -5.37 3.14 0.56
CA GLY A 45 -5.40 2.04 1.50
C GLY A 45 -6.82 1.56 1.80
N SER A 46 -7.80 2.47 1.91
CA SER A 46 -9.20 2.10 2.09
C SER A 46 -9.75 1.40 0.85
N ALA A 47 -9.51 1.96 -0.34
CA ALA A 47 -9.92 1.33 -1.60
C ALA A 47 -9.32 -0.07 -1.80
N ASN A 48 -8.09 -0.29 -1.33
CA ASN A 48 -7.42 -1.59 -1.36
C ASN A 48 -7.99 -2.61 -0.35
N HIS A 49 -8.85 -2.16 0.56
CA HIS A 49 -9.56 -2.99 1.53
C HIS A 49 -11.06 -3.06 1.27
N ASP A 50 -11.51 -2.66 0.09
CA ASP A 50 -12.91 -2.79 -0.33
C ASP A 50 -13.26 -4.28 -0.52
N PRO A 51 -14.20 -4.84 0.26
CA PRO A 51 -14.56 -6.25 0.17
C PRO A 51 -15.28 -6.63 -1.13
N ASP A 52 -15.90 -5.66 -1.81
CA ASP A 52 -16.55 -5.88 -3.10
C ASP A 52 -15.52 -6.09 -4.22
N VAL A 53 -14.30 -5.57 -4.04
CA VAL A 53 -13.19 -5.73 -4.98
C VAL A 53 -12.24 -6.84 -4.51
N PHE A 54 -11.90 -6.85 -3.22
CA PHE A 54 -10.92 -7.77 -2.63
C PHE A 54 -11.58 -8.63 -1.54
N PRO A 55 -12.10 -9.82 -1.84
CA PRO A 55 -12.62 -10.73 -0.81
C PRO A 55 -11.58 -10.97 0.30
N ASP A 56 -12.01 -10.99 1.56
CA ASP A 56 -11.14 -11.07 2.73
C ASP A 56 -10.00 -10.04 2.69
N PRO A 57 -10.30 -8.74 2.62
CA PRO A 57 -9.32 -7.72 2.23
C PRO A 57 -8.17 -7.54 3.24
N GLY A 58 -8.36 -7.93 4.49
CA GLY A 58 -7.31 -7.90 5.53
C GLY A 58 -6.34 -9.08 5.48
N ARG A 59 -6.66 -10.13 4.71
CA ARG A 59 -5.82 -11.32 4.60
C ARG A 59 -4.72 -11.11 3.55
N LEU A 60 -3.48 -11.49 3.89
CA LEU A 60 -2.40 -11.64 2.93
C LEU A 60 -2.63 -12.91 2.12
N ASP A 61 -2.83 -12.79 0.81
CA ASP A 61 -3.15 -13.88 -0.08
C ASP A 61 -2.30 -13.81 -1.35
N LEU A 62 -1.33 -14.72 -1.44
CA LEU A 62 -0.38 -14.74 -2.56
C LEU A 62 -0.98 -15.31 -3.86
N ASP A 63 -2.15 -15.92 -3.78
CA ASP A 63 -2.88 -16.50 -4.92
C ASP A 63 -4.06 -15.60 -5.34
N ARG A 64 -4.15 -14.39 -4.82
CA ARG A 64 -5.23 -13.45 -5.12
C ARG A 64 -5.29 -13.15 -6.63
N PRO A 65 -6.38 -13.49 -7.32
CA PRO A 65 -6.43 -13.41 -8.80
C PRO A 65 -6.44 -11.98 -9.32
N ASN A 66 -6.97 -11.04 -8.54
CA ASN A 66 -7.11 -9.63 -8.92
C ASN A 66 -6.11 -8.71 -8.23
N ILE A 67 -4.98 -9.24 -7.75
CA ILE A 67 -3.98 -8.48 -6.98
C ILE A 67 -3.50 -7.20 -7.68
N ARG A 68 -3.41 -7.21 -9.01
CA ARG A 68 -2.97 -6.06 -9.79
C ARG A 68 -3.98 -4.91 -9.90
N GLN A 69 -5.19 -5.09 -9.39
CA GLN A 69 -6.21 -4.04 -9.35
C GLN A 69 -6.04 -3.09 -8.16
N HIS A 70 -5.07 -3.35 -7.25
CA HIS A 70 -4.82 -2.48 -6.13
C HIS A 70 -4.40 -1.07 -6.57
N MET A 71 -4.76 -0.08 -5.79
CA MET A 71 -4.52 1.34 -6.05
C MET A 71 -3.31 1.91 -5.28
N ALA A 72 -2.38 1.07 -4.79
CA ALA A 72 -1.21 1.52 -4.03
C ALA A 72 -0.32 2.49 -4.82
N PHE A 73 -0.31 2.38 -6.14
CA PHE A 73 0.41 3.27 -7.05
C PHE A 73 -0.49 4.30 -7.76
N GLY A 74 -1.73 4.45 -7.28
CA GLY A 74 -2.73 5.30 -7.93
C GLY A 74 -3.32 4.68 -9.20
N HIS A 75 -4.00 5.52 -9.99
CA HIS A 75 -4.65 5.11 -11.24
C HIS A 75 -4.69 6.27 -12.25
N GLY A 76 -4.83 5.92 -13.54
CA GLY A 76 -5.03 6.88 -14.64
C GLY A 76 -3.80 7.72 -14.93
N LEU A 77 -4.03 9.00 -15.32
CA LEU A 77 -2.98 9.91 -15.80
C LEU A 77 -1.85 10.15 -14.78
N HIS A 78 -2.15 10.06 -13.51
CA HIS A 78 -1.20 10.25 -12.41
C HIS A 78 -0.74 8.92 -11.79
N PHE A 79 -0.86 7.80 -12.50
CA PHE A 79 -0.25 6.55 -12.05
C PHE A 79 1.22 6.77 -11.73
N CYS A 80 1.69 6.20 -10.63
CA CYS A 80 3.04 6.43 -10.11
C CYS A 80 4.11 6.11 -11.14
N LEU A 81 4.88 7.11 -11.54
CA LEU A 81 6.00 6.95 -12.48
C LEU A 81 7.09 6.04 -11.91
N GLY A 82 7.28 6.07 -10.59
CA GLY A 82 8.27 5.26 -9.88
C GLY A 82 7.82 3.83 -9.58
N ALA A 83 6.61 3.40 -9.96
CA ALA A 83 6.12 2.07 -9.63
C ALA A 83 7.01 0.91 -10.10
N PRO A 84 7.62 0.93 -11.30
CA PRO A 84 8.56 -0.11 -11.72
C PRO A 84 9.83 -0.13 -10.85
N LEU A 85 10.37 1.04 -10.52
CA LEU A 85 11.57 1.17 -9.69
C LEU A 85 11.28 0.68 -8.26
N ALA A 86 10.19 1.11 -7.65
CA ALA A 86 9.80 0.68 -6.31
C ALA A 86 9.66 -0.86 -6.22
N ARG A 87 9.05 -1.48 -7.24
CA ARG A 87 8.95 -2.95 -7.30
C ARG A 87 10.32 -3.62 -7.40
N LEU A 88 11.21 -3.07 -8.22
CA LEU A 88 12.57 -3.59 -8.37
C LEU A 88 13.38 -3.48 -7.07
N GLU A 89 13.31 -2.33 -6.40
CA GLU A 89 14.00 -2.09 -5.12
C GLU A 89 13.51 -3.06 -4.06
N VAL A 90 12.20 -3.17 -3.86
CA VAL A 90 11.63 -4.09 -2.86
C VAL A 90 11.95 -5.55 -3.22
N PHE A 91 11.90 -5.92 -4.51
CA PHE A 91 12.27 -7.26 -4.97
C PHE A 91 13.72 -7.58 -4.64
N ALA A 92 14.65 -6.66 -4.90
CA ALA A 92 16.07 -6.84 -4.60
C ALA A 92 16.31 -6.99 -3.08
N VAL A 93 15.69 -6.11 -2.27
CA VAL A 93 15.81 -6.16 -0.81
C VAL A 93 15.24 -7.44 -0.23
N VAL A 94 14.04 -7.84 -0.64
CA VAL A 94 13.39 -9.06 -0.14
C VAL A 94 14.23 -10.30 -0.48
N ASN A 95 14.71 -10.43 -1.71
CA ASN A 95 15.56 -11.56 -2.07
C ASN A 95 16.88 -11.55 -1.29
N ALA A 96 17.54 -10.39 -1.16
CA ALA A 96 18.76 -10.29 -0.37
C ALA A 96 18.56 -10.71 1.10
N VAL A 97 17.43 -10.34 1.70
CA VAL A 97 17.09 -10.76 3.07
C VAL A 97 16.83 -12.27 3.13
N LEU A 98 16.07 -12.83 2.20
CA LEU A 98 15.77 -14.26 2.15
C LEU A 98 17.02 -15.12 1.88
N ASP A 99 17.97 -14.61 1.09
CA ASP A 99 19.24 -15.32 0.79
C ASP A 99 20.19 -15.35 2.01
N HIS A 100 20.09 -14.36 2.89
CA HIS A 100 21.04 -14.22 4.02
C HIS A 100 20.50 -14.76 5.34
N TYR A 101 19.17 -14.84 5.51
CA TYR A 101 18.54 -15.17 6.79
C TYR A 101 17.51 -16.28 6.63
N SER A 102 17.64 -17.32 7.46
CA SER A 102 16.66 -18.41 7.54
C SER A 102 15.49 -18.10 8.48
N VAL A 103 15.69 -17.14 9.40
CA VAL A 103 14.65 -16.70 10.34
C VAL A 103 14.48 -15.18 10.25
N ILE A 104 13.25 -14.76 10.04
CA ILE A 104 12.81 -13.37 10.05
C ILE A 104 11.61 -13.29 10.98
N ALA A 105 11.74 -12.64 12.12
CA ALA A 105 10.69 -12.52 13.12
C ALA A 105 10.63 -11.10 13.68
N LEU A 106 9.47 -10.72 14.22
CA LEU A 106 9.37 -9.49 15.00
C LEU A 106 10.22 -9.65 16.27
N SER A 107 10.88 -8.56 16.67
CA SER A 107 11.56 -8.53 17.98
C SER A 107 10.56 -8.24 19.10
N ASP A 108 11.01 -8.35 20.35
CA ASP A 108 10.20 -8.02 21.53
C ASP A 108 9.99 -6.50 21.69
N GLU A 109 10.76 -5.68 20.97
CA GLU A 109 10.57 -4.24 20.95
C GLU A 109 9.37 -3.87 20.04
N PRO A 110 8.49 -2.95 20.50
CA PRO A 110 7.32 -2.56 19.71
C PRO A 110 7.70 -1.79 18.44
N ALA A 111 7.04 -2.12 17.34
CA ALA A 111 7.09 -1.34 16.13
C ALA A 111 6.46 0.05 16.35
N ARG A 112 7.04 1.08 15.74
CA ARG A 112 6.52 2.46 15.83
C ARG A 112 6.04 2.93 14.46
N ARG A 113 4.75 3.26 14.37
CA ARG A 113 4.18 3.82 13.15
C ARG A 113 4.53 5.29 12.99
N GLN A 114 4.63 5.72 11.75
CA GLN A 114 4.68 7.13 11.37
C GLN A 114 3.33 7.79 11.67
N THR A 115 3.36 8.88 12.45
CA THR A 115 2.17 9.67 12.83
C THR A 115 2.28 11.15 12.45
N ALA A 116 3.47 11.60 12.03
CA ALA A 116 3.72 13.02 11.74
C ALA A 116 3.28 13.47 10.34
N SER A 117 2.87 12.55 9.46
CA SER A 117 2.46 12.86 8.10
C SER A 117 1.07 12.28 7.79
N LEU A 118 0.21 13.11 7.23
CA LEU A 118 -1.07 12.66 6.67
C LEU A 118 -0.89 12.03 5.27
N LEU A 119 0.24 12.27 4.60
CA LEU A 119 0.48 11.81 3.23
C LEU A 119 1.00 10.38 3.17
N THR A 120 1.74 9.95 4.18
CA THR A 120 2.41 8.66 4.20
C THR A 120 1.97 7.78 5.36
N ASN A 121 1.83 6.49 5.09
CA ASN A 121 1.57 5.46 6.08
C ASN A 121 2.74 4.48 6.09
N GLY A 122 3.38 4.28 7.24
CA GLY A 122 4.54 3.42 7.35
C GLY A 122 5.04 3.31 8.78
N PHE A 123 6.25 2.82 8.94
CA PHE A 123 6.90 2.71 10.24
C PHE A 123 8.11 3.66 10.30
N THR A 124 8.29 4.31 11.44
CA THR A 124 9.53 5.01 11.79
C THR A 124 10.55 4.04 12.40
N ARG A 125 10.07 2.93 12.96
CA ARG A 125 10.91 1.85 13.50
C ARG A 125 10.17 0.52 13.39
N LEU A 126 10.83 -0.48 12.83
CA LEU A 126 10.34 -1.87 12.75
C LEU A 126 11.46 -2.81 13.18
N PRO A 127 11.60 -3.10 14.49
CA PRO A 127 12.63 -3.98 14.99
C PRO A 127 12.37 -5.43 14.59
N LEU A 128 13.36 -6.05 14.00
CA LEU A 128 13.32 -7.46 13.57
C LEU A 128 14.43 -8.27 14.25
N ARG A 129 14.14 -9.54 14.48
CA ARG A 129 15.13 -10.56 14.85
C ARG A 129 15.43 -11.39 13.59
N LEU A 130 16.69 -11.37 13.21
CA LEU A 130 17.20 -12.09 12.06
C LEU A 130 18.20 -13.14 12.52
N ALA A 131 18.12 -14.40 12.02
CA ALA A 131 19.09 -15.44 12.23
C ALA A 131 19.45 -16.11 10.90
N ARG A 132 20.71 -16.59 10.79
CA ARG A 132 21.23 -17.35 9.65
C ARG A 132 20.91 -18.80 9.77
#